data_2ba6fb1a9ed06a37eb24911056c7fea7
#
_entry.id   2ba6fb1a9ed06a37eb24911056c7fea7
#
_cell.length_a   1.000
_cell.length_b   1.000
_cell.length_c   1.000
_cell.angle_alpha   90.00
_cell.angle_beta   90.00
_cell.angle_gamma   90.00
#
_symmetry.space_group_name_H-M   'P 1'
#
loop_
_entity.id
_entity.type
_entity.pdbx_description
1 polymer ?
#
loop_
_entity_poly.entity_id
_entity_poly.type
_entity_poly.pdbx_seq_one_letter_code
_entity_poly.pdbx_strand_id
1 'polypeptide(L)'
;MHEYDRILQVGSQQRSSVHFRRVCELARSGRLGEIQTIDVGLPMDSGRGEPGPMTVPEHLNYDVWLNPREGYPYSEDRVHPREGYGRPGFLQVASHCRGMITGWGSHMVDSAIWGVGLDDKTSFTVKGTAEFPDRGLFDVHTNLYAELTFPDGMVMKITCSAEAQAGVRFNGSDA
;
A
#
# COMPACT_ATOMS: atom_id res chain seq x y z
N MET A 1 -6.91 19.02 -15.15
CA MET A 1 -7.84 18.31 -16.04
C MET A 1 -8.65 19.31 -16.90
N HIS A 2 -9.33 20.26 -16.29
CA HIS A 2 -10.13 21.26 -17.04
C HIS A 2 -9.31 22.10 -18.03
N GLU A 3 -8.06 22.45 -17.67
CA GLU A 3 -7.17 23.25 -18.51
C GLU A 3 -6.83 22.59 -19.86
N TYR A 4 -6.71 21.26 -19.87
CA TYR A 4 -6.28 20.50 -21.04
C TYR A 4 -7.37 19.62 -21.64
N ASP A 5 -8.60 19.74 -21.15
CA ASP A 5 -9.75 18.91 -21.56
C ASP A 5 -9.39 17.40 -21.61
N ARG A 6 -8.82 16.91 -20.52
CA ARG A 6 -8.42 15.50 -20.37
C ARG A 6 -9.11 14.85 -19.19
N ILE A 7 -9.37 13.56 -19.30
CA ILE A 7 -9.94 12.75 -18.23
C ILE A 7 -8.81 12.03 -17.51
N LEU A 8 -8.78 12.16 -16.18
CA LEU A 8 -7.92 11.37 -15.28
C LEU A 8 -8.82 10.54 -14.37
N GLN A 9 -8.60 9.24 -14.37
CA GLN A 9 -9.25 8.31 -13.46
C GLN A 9 -8.20 7.60 -12.60
N VAL A 10 -8.29 7.77 -11.28
CA VAL A 10 -7.51 6.99 -10.33
C VAL A 10 -8.23 5.68 -10.07
N GLY A 11 -7.50 4.57 -10.22
CA GLY A 11 -8.08 3.23 -10.08
C GLY A 11 -8.23 2.80 -8.61
N SER A 12 -9.34 2.10 -8.31
CA SER A 12 -9.60 1.41 -7.04
C SER A 12 -9.97 -0.04 -7.35
N GLN A 13 -8.99 -0.82 -7.79
CA GLN A 13 -9.15 -2.14 -8.38
C GLN A 13 -10.04 -3.08 -7.53
N GLN A 14 -9.82 -3.12 -6.22
CA GLN A 14 -10.54 -4.04 -5.33
C GLN A 14 -12.04 -3.72 -5.23
N ARG A 15 -12.46 -2.49 -5.43
CA ARG A 15 -13.88 -2.11 -5.47
C ARG A 15 -14.64 -2.74 -6.64
N SER A 16 -13.94 -3.20 -7.68
CA SER A 16 -14.51 -3.95 -8.82
C SER A 16 -14.57 -5.46 -8.58
N SER A 17 -13.97 -5.97 -7.51
CA SER A 17 -13.99 -7.39 -7.16
C SER A 17 -15.29 -7.76 -6.44
N VAL A 18 -15.97 -8.81 -6.92
CA VAL A 18 -17.19 -9.32 -6.28
C VAL A 18 -16.92 -9.83 -4.84
N HIS A 19 -15.74 -10.36 -4.58
CA HIS A 19 -15.38 -10.86 -3.25
C HIS A 19 -15.22 -9.73 -2.24
N PHE A 20 -14.45 -8.69 -2.58
CA PHE A 20 -14.29 -7.51 -1.73
C PHE A 20 -15.62 -6.80 -1.51
N ARG A 21 -16.42 -6.65 -2.56
CA ARG A 21 -17.76 -6.07 -2.45
C ARG A 21 -18.63 -6.81 -1.45
N ARG A 22 -18.71 -8.15 -1.55
CA ARG A 22 -19.50 -8.98 -0.64
C ARG A 22 -19.05 -8.86 0.81
N VAL A 23 -17.73 -8.87 1.06
CA VAL A 23 -17.18 -8.71 2.41
C VAL A 23 -17.54 -7.34 2.98
N CYS A 24 -17.40 -6.27 2.20
CA CYS A 24 -17.77 -4.92 2.63
C CYS A 24 -19.29 -4.77 2.86
N GLU A 25 -20.13 -5.38 2.02
CA GLU A 25 -21.58 -5.41 2.21
C GLU A 25 -21.94 -6.16 3.49
N LEU A 26 -21.27 -7.28 3.79
CA LEU A 26 -21.45 -8.04 5.01
C LEU A 26 -21.04 -7.23 6.25
N ALA A 27 -19.89 -6.57 6.22
CA ALA A 27 -19.44 -5.72 7.33
C ALA A 27 -20.46 -4.62 7.66
N ARG A 28 -21.05 -3.99 6.62
CA ARG A 28 -22.06 -2.93 6.78
C ARG A 28 -23.46 -3.43 7.09
N SER A 29 -23.75 -4.71 6.95
CA SER A 29 -25.10 -5.26 7.12
C SER A 29 -25.55 -5.41 8.58
N GLY A 30 -24.65 -5.16 9.54
CA GLY A 30 -24.88 -5.39 10.97
C GLY A 30 -24.79 -6.86 11.40
N ARG A 31 -24.51 -7.80 10.49
CA ARG A 31 -24.43 -9.24 10.83
C ARG A 31 -23.22 -9.61 11.69
N LEU A 32 -22.23 -8.73 11.76
CA LEU A 32 -21.06 -8.89 12.62
C LEU A 32 -21.24 -8.16 13.97
N GLY A 33 -22.42 -7.56 14.21
CA GLY A 33 -22.61 -6.62 15.29
C GLY A 33 -21.87 -5.29 15.05
N GLU A 34 -21.45 -4.62 16.11
CA GLU A 34 -20.59 -3.44 16.05
C GLU A 34 -19.16 -3.85 15.64
N ILE A 35 -18.62 -3.25 14.58
CA ILE A 35 -17.22 -3.49 14.21
C ILE A 35 -16.31 -2.84 15.25
N GLN A 36 -15.56 -3.66 15.97
CA GLN A 36 -14.64 -3.23 17.02
C GLN A 36 -13.22 -3.05 16.52
N THR A 37 -12.76 -3.99 15.68
CA THR A 37 -11.41 -3.89 15.08
C THR A 37 -11.40 -4.28 13.61
N ILE A 38 -10.47 -3.68 12.88
CA ILE A 38 -10.17 -4.04 11.49
C ILE A 38 -8.68 -4.35 11.41
N ASP A 39 -8.34 -5.56 10.98
CA ASP A 39 -6.95 -5.95 10.73
C ASP A 39 -6.65 -5.86 9.23
N VAL A 40 -5.64 -5.07 8.88
CA VAL A 40 -5.14 -4.90 7.51
C VAL A 40 -3.74 -5.48 7.42
N GLY A 41 -3.60 -6.61 6.75
CA GLY A 41 -2.32 -7.26 6.51
C GLY A 41 -1.74 -6.92 5.15
N LEU A 42 -0.50 -6.48 5.12
CA LEU A 42 0.24 -6.13 3.91
C LEU A 42 1.49 -7.01 3.77
N PRO A 43 1.89 -7.36 2.53
CA PRO A 43 3.14 -8.07 2.32
C PRO A 43 4.33 -7.20 2.74
N MET A 44 5.38 -7.85 3.21
CA MET A 44 6.64 -7.18 3.57
C MET A 44 7.44 -6.78 2.32
N ASP A 45 8.16 -5.67 2.40
CA ASP A 45 9.20 -5.30 1.45
C ASP A 45 10.54 -5.99 1.79
N SER A 46 11.35 -6.35 0.78
CA SER A 46 12.55 -7.19 0.99
C SER A 46 13.78 -6.44 1.50
N GLY A 47 13.78 -5.12 1.38
CA GLY A 47 14.75 -4.23 1.98
C GLY A 47 16.21 -4.40 1.56
N ARG A 48 16.50 -4.55 0.26
CA ARG A 48 17.87 -4.48 -0.29
C ARG A 48 17.84 -3.91 -1.70
N GLY A 49 18.61 -4.37 -2.60
CA GLY A 49 18.70 -3.93 -3.98
C GLY A 49 20.00 -3.21 -4.25
N GLU A 50 20.52 -3.40 -5.45
CA GLU A 50 21.79 -2.80 -5.87
C GLU A 50 21.52 -1.39 -6.43
N PRO A 51 22.23 -0.38 -5.92
CA PRO A 51 21.96 1.03 -6.30
C PRO A 51 22.39 1.38 -7.74
N GLY A 52 23.21 0.59 -8.40
CA GLY A 52 23.82 0.94 -9.67
C GLY A 52 25.09 1.78 -9.48
N PRO A 53 25.58 2.51 -10.50
CA PRO A 53 25.00 2.71 -11.83
C PRO A 53 25.20 1.52 -12.78
N MET A 54 24.24 1.30 -13.65
CA MET A 54 24.30 0.32 -14.74
C MET A 54 24.04 0.99 -16.09
N THR A 55 24.42 0.33 -17.18
CA THR A 55 24.09 0.81 -18.52
C THR A 55 22.60 0.68 -18.78
N VAL A 56 21.97 1.77 -19.22
CA VAL A 56 20.55 1.74 -19.61
C VAL A 56 20.38 0.83 -20.83
N PRO A 57 19.45 -0.14 -20.82
CA PRO A 57 19.16 -0.96 -21.99
C PRO A 57 18.67 -0.11 -23.17
N GLU A 58 19.09 -0.44 -24.39
CA GLU A 58 18.77 0.33 -25.62
C GLU A 58 17.25 0.49 -25.87
N HIS A 59 16.46 -0.50 -25.44
CA HIS A 59 15.01 -0.50 -25.61
C HIS A 59 14.25 0.27 -24.50
N LEU A 60 14.95 0.81 -23.50
CA LEU A 60 14.34 1.54 -22.37
C LEU A 60 14.61 3.04 -22.51
N ASN A 61 13.57 3.82 -22.69
CA ASN A 61 13.67 5.28 -22.51
C ASN A 61 13.62 5.62 -21.03
N TYR A 62 14.80 5.59 -20.38
CA TYR A 62 14.92 5.76 -18.95
C TYR A 62 14.54 7.17 -18.46
N ASP A 63 14.80 8.20 -19.28
CA ASP A 63 14.42 9.59 -18.93
C ASP A 63 12.90 9.73 -18.86
N VAL A 64 12.18 9.13 -19.80
CA VAL A 64 10.72 9.09 -19.76
C VAL A 64 10.21 8.27 -18.58
N TRP A 65 10.88 7.15 -18.25
CA TRP A 65 10.53 6.33 -17.10
C TRP A 65 10.71 7.08 -15.77
N LEU A 66 11.80 7.87 -15.64
CA LEU A 66 12.08 8.68 -14.45
C LEU A 66 11.12 9.86 -14.27
N ASN A 67 10.57 10.39 -15.36
CA ASN A 67 9.79 11.64 -15.36
C ASN A 67 8.78 11.75 -14.20
N PRO A 68 8.76 12.84 -13.45
CA PRO A 68 9.57 14.08 -13.57
C PRO A 68 10.85 14.08 -12.69
N ARG A 69 11.40 12.95 -12.33
CA ARG A 69 12.52 12.82 -11.41
C ARG A 69 13.84 12.77 -12.17
N GLU A 70 14.80 13.57 -11.76
CA GLU A 70 16.14 13.65 -12.34
C GLU A 70 17.18 13.13 -11.33
N GLY A 71 18.38 12.76 -11.85
CA GLY A 71 19.55 12.48 -11.03
C GLY A 71 19.63 11.07 -10.42
N TYR A 72 18.73 10.16 -10.78
CA TYR A 72 18.82 8.77 -10.32
C TYR A 72 19.51 7.90 -11.39
N PRO A 73 20.65 7.27 -11.09
CA PRO A 73 21.29 6.36 -12.02
C PRO A 73 20.40 5.14 -12.30
N TYR A 74 20.48 4.61 -13.50
CA TYR A 74 19.80 3.37 -13.82
C TYR A 74 20.33 2.22 -12.98
N SER A 75 19.42 1.41 -12.48
CA SER A 75 19.67 0.13 -11.84
C SER A 75 18.57 -0.83 -12.25
N GLU A 76 18.93 -2.04 -12.60
CA GLU A 76 17.95 -3.07 -12.93
C GLU A 76 16.98 -3.33 -11.75
N ASP A 77 17.52 -3.38 -10.55
CA ASP A 77 16.71 -3.55 -9.32
C ASP A 77 15.73 -2.40 -9.06
N ARG A 78 16.00 -1.20 -9.60
CA ARG A 78 15.05 -0.07 -9.49
C ARG A 78 13.87 -0.22 -10.44
N VAL A 79 14.13 -0.64 -11.65
CA VAL A 79 13.16 -0.55 -12.75
C VAL A 79 12.39 -1.85 -12.92
N HIS A 80 13.08 -2.98 -12.85
CA HIS A 80 12.53 -4.29 -13.16
C HIS A 80 12.20 -5.11 -11.89
N PRO A 81 11.28 -6.06 -11.96
CA PRO A 81 11.13 -7.03 -10.90
C PRO A 81 12.35 -7.95 -10.87
N ARG A 82 12.88 -8.21 -9.69
CA ARG A 82 13.95 -9.19 -9.49
C ARG A 82 13.42 -10.60 -9.75
N GLU A 83 14.31 -11.52 -10.12
CA GLU A 83 13.98 -12.92 -10.21
C GLU A 83 13.37 -13.43 -8.88
N GLY A 84 12.23 -14.09 -8.96
CA GLY A 84 11.48 -14.52 -7.78
C GLY A 84 10.71 -13.42 -7.02
N TYR A 85 10.86 -12.16 -7.43
CA TYR A 85 10.12 -11.03 -6.85
C TYR A 85 9.20 -10.41 -7.91
N GLY A 86 7.92 -10.75 -7.89
CA GLY A 86 6.95 -10.38 -8.93
C GLY A 86 6.57 -8.89 -9.00
N ARG A 87 7.28 -8.00 -8.28
CA ARG A 87 6.98 -6.56 -8.21
C ARG A 87 8.18 -5.71 -8.63
N PRO A 88 7.96 -4.59 -9.34
CA PRO A 88 9.05 -3.68 -9.71
C PRO A 88 9.74 -3.08 -8.49
N GLY A 89 11.06 -2.95 -8.53
CA GLY A 89 11.85 -2.46 -7.40
C GLY A 89 11.55 -1.02 -7.00
N PHE A 90 11.08 -0.17 -7.93
CA PHE A 90 10.72 1.22 -7.60
C PHE A 90 9.66 1.35 -6.51
N LEU A 91 8.86 0.32 -6.26
CA LEU A 91 7.90 0.29 -5.16
C LEU A 91 8.59 0.33 -3.79
N GLN A 92 9.86 -0.09 -3.73
CA GLN A 92 10.68 -0.10 -2.52
C GLN A 92 11.65 1.09 -2.44
N VAL A 93 11.55 2.06 -3.33
CA VAL A 93 12.40 3.26 -3.34
C VAL A 93 11.56 4.46 -2.93
N ALA A 94 11.86 5.06 -1.79
CA ALA A 94 11.04 6.10 -1.16
C ALA A 94 10.82 7.35 -2.03
N SER A 95 11.75 7.63 -2.95
CA SER A 95 11.58 8.72 -3.92
C SER A 95 10.53 8.42 -4.99
N HIS A 96 10.12 7.16 -5.19
CA HIS A 96 9.13 6.74 -6.18
C HIS A 96 7.82 6.27 -5.54
N CYS A 97 7.93 5.43 -4.51
CA CYS A 97 6.83 4.91 -3.73
C CYS A 97 7.24 4.82 -2.25
N ARG A 98 6.30 4.83 -1.33
CA ARG A 98 6.58 4.73 0.11
C ARG A 98 6.42 3.29 0.63
N GLY A 99 6.74 2.30 -0.20
CA GLY A 99 6.65 0.89 0.18
C GLY A 99 5.23 0.34 0.16
N MET A 100 5.04 -0.78 0.85
CA MET A 100 3.77 -1.49 0.86
C MET A 100 2.63 -0.70 1.48
N ILE A 101 2.90 0.22 2.41
CA ILE A 101 1.83 1.04 3.00
C ILE A 101 1.13 1.92 1.97
N THR A 102 1.84 2.46 1.00
CA THR A 102 1.25 3.27 -0.07
C THR A 102 0.93 2.47 -1.33
N GLY A 103 1.65 1.38 -1.58
CA GLY A 103 1.42 0.48 -2.69
C GLY A 103 0.22 -0.44 -2.41
N TRP A 104 0.44 -1.56 -1.77
CA TRP A 104 -0.62 -2.52 -1.45
C TRP A 104 -1.65 -2.01 -0.44
N GLY A 105 -1.22 -1.12 0.46
CA GLY A 105 -2.09 -0.45 1.42
C GLY A 105 -3.19 0.36 0.76
N SER A 106 -2.95 0.99 -0.40
CA SER A 106 -3.98 1.71 -1.16
C SER A 106 -5.16 0.81 -1.57
N HIS A 107 -4.94 -0.49 -1.72
CA HIS A 107 -6.01 -1.46 -1.99
C HIS A 107 -6.69 -1.93 -0.71
N MET A 108 -5.91 -2.31 0.30
CA MET A 108 -6.44 -2.96 1.50
C MET A 108 -7.06 -1.95 2.49
N VAL A 109 -6.40 -0.81 2.71
CA VAL A 109 -6.96 0.26 3.56
C VAL A 109 -8.20 0.88 2.90
N ASP A 110 -8.20 1.07 1.57
CA ASP A 110 -9.39 1.51 0.83
C ASP A 110 -10.58 0.55 1.03
N SER A 111 -10.30 -0.76 0.97
CA SER A 111 -11.33 -1.80 1.21
C SER A 111 -11.82 -1.79 2.66
N ALA A 112 -10.92 -1.56 3.63
CA ALA A 112 -11.28 -1.45 5.05
C ALA A 112 -12.19 -0.23 5.28
N ILE A 113 -11.81 0.94 4.78
CA ILE A 113 -12.60 2.18 4.82
C ILE A 113 -13.97 1.98 4.16
N TRP A 114 -13.99 1.35 2.99
CA TRP A 114 -15.23 1.04 2.28
C TRP A 114 -16.14 0.11 3.08
N GLY A 115 -15.57 -0.90 3.75
CA GLY A 115 -16.31 -1.87 4.55
C GLY A 115 -17.05 -1.29 5.75
N VAL A 116 -16.54 -0.22 6.33
CA VAL A 116 -17.20 0.46 7.48
C VAL A 116 -17.82 1.81 7.11
N GLY A 117 -17.75 2.22 5.85
CA GLY A 117 -18.39 3.44 5.36
C GLY A 117 -17.77 4.73 5.87
N LEU A 118 -16.48 4.73 6.19
CA LEU A 118 -15.76 5.95 6.57
C LEU A 118 -15.69 6.93 5.40
N ASP A 119 -15.76 8.20 5.69
CA ASP A 119 -15.61 9.30 4.73
C ASP A 119 -14.32 10.11 4.97
N ASP A 120 -14.06 11.07 4.11
CA ASP A 120 -12.90 11.96 4.17
C ASP A 120 -12.89 12.93 5.36
N LYS A 121 -13.97 13.04 6.11
CA LYS A 121 -14.12 13.88 7.31
C LYS A 121 -13.87 13.11 8.61
N THR A 122 -13.75 11.80 8.53
CA THR A 122 -13.53 10.97 9.71
C THR A 122 -12.15 11.23 10.28
N SER A 123 -12.08 11.69 11.53
CA SER A 123 -10.83 11.89 12.26
C SER A 123 -10.38 10.59 12.94
N PHE A 124 -9.08 10.44 13.15
CA PHE A 124 -8.50 9.34 13.90
C PHE A 124 -7.18 9.76 14.54
N THR A 125 -6.76 9.05 15.59
CA THR A 125 -5.42 9.13 16.14
C THR A 125 -4.59 7.98 15.61
N VAL A 126 -3.33 8.24 15.21
CA VAL A 126 -2.43 7.19 14.73
C VAL A 126 -1.23 7.03 15.65
N LYS A 127 -0.88 5.77 15.94
CA LYS A 127 0.38 5.36 16.56
C LYS A 127 1.00 4.27 15.69
N GLY A 128 2.32 4.23 15.61
CA GLY A 128 2.96 3.20 14.80
C GLY A 128 4.47 3.15 14.98
N THR A 129 5.05 2.07 14.48
CA THR A 129 6.49 1.83 14.41
C THR A 129 6.84 1.28 13.04
N ALA A 130 8.06 1.56 12.58
CA ALA A 130 8.56 0.99 11.33
C ALA A 130 10.06 0.74 11.45
N GLU A 131 10.53 -0.29 10.77
CA GLU A 131 11.94 -0.61 10.58
C GLU A 131 12.33 -0.26 9.16
N PHE A 132 13.55 0.23 8.99
CA PHE A 132 14.08 0.59 7.68
C PHE A 132 15.43 -0.10 7.46
N PRO A 133 15.78 -0.45 6.20
CA PRO A 133 17.09 -0.98 5.91
C PRO A 133 18.16 0.09 6.14
N ASP A 134 19.33 -0.35 6.59
CA ASP A 134 20.51 0.50 6.86
C ASP A 134 21.33 0.79 5.61
N ARG A 135 21.11 0.07 4.51
CA ARG A 135 21.88 0.13 3.26
C ARG A 135 21.13 -0.48 2.07
N GLY A 136 21.63 -0.19 0.89
CA GLY A 136 21.09 -0.69 -0.38
C GLY A 136 20.26 0.35 -1.12
N LEU A 137 19.67 -0.06 -2.22
CA LEU A 137 18.82 0.77 -3.06
C LEU A 137 17.44 0.98 -2.43
N PHE A 138 16.91 -0.06 -1.78
CA PHE A 138 15.58 -0.05 -1.20
C PHE A 138 15.63 0.59 0.19
N ASP A 139 14.91 1.68 0.35
CA ASP A 139 14.97 2.58 1.51
C ASP A 139 13.59 2.85 2.15
N VAL A 140 12.60 2.03 1.78
CA VAL A 140 11.29 2.03 2.43
C VAL A 140 11.28 1.08 3.63
N HIS A 141 10.21 1.14 4.44
CA HIS A 141 10.07 0.23 5.59
C HIS A 141 10.10 -1.25 5.17
N THR A 142 10.75 -2.08 5.95
CA THR A 142 10.68 -3.55 5.85
C THR A 142 9.54 -4.11 6.69
N ASN A 143 9.50 -3.71 7.96
CA ASN A 143 8.38 -3.97 8.87
C ASN A 143 7.66 -2.66 9.19
N LEU A 144 6.35 -2.73 9.35
CA LEU A 144 5.54 -1.60 9.79
C LEU A 144 4.35 -2.12 10.59
N TYR A 145 4.09 -1.45 11.70
CA TYR A 145 2.83 -1.55 12.43
C TYR A 145 2.25 -0.17 12.64
N ALA A 146 0.97 0.00 12.34
CA ALA A 146 0.24 1.24 12.63
C ALA A 146 -1.13 0.89 13.21
N GLU A 147 -1.57 1.66 14.19
CA GLU A 147 -2.87 1.57 14.84
C GLU A 147 -3.57 2.91 14.72
N LEU A 148 -4.75 2.89 14.09
CA LEU A 148 -5.63 4.04 13.95
C LEU A 148 -6.81 3.85 14.91
N THR A 149 -6.96 4.77 15.86
CA THR A 149 -8.09 4.77 16.81
C THR A 149 -9.09 5.84 16.38
N PHE A 150 -10.33 5.43 16.17
CA PHE A 150 -11.43 6.30 15.77
C PHE A 150 -12.21 6.81 17.00
N PRO A 151 -12.97 7.93 16.87
CA PRO A 151 -13.69 8.54 18.00
C PRO A 151 -14.74 7.65 18.63
N ASP A 152 -15.32 6.71 17.90
CA ASP A 152 -16.29 5.71 18.37
C ASP A 152 -15.63 4.54 19.11
N GLY A 153 -14.30 4.52 19.18
CA GLY A 153 -13.52 3.45 19.82
C GLY A 153 -13.11 2.31 18.89
N MET A 154 -13.55 2.29 17.64
CA MET A 154 -13.07 1.33 16.65
C MET A 154 -11.56 1.49 16.42
N VAL A 155 -10.85 0.39 16.21
CA VAL A 155 -9.41 0.37 15.97
C VAL A 155 -9.10 -0.32 14.66
N MET A 156 -8.36 0.36 13.76
CA MET A 156 -7.79 -0.25 12.57
C MET A 156 -6.29 -0.51 12.77
N LYS A 157 -5.87 -1.76 12.62
CA LYS A 157 -4.48 -2.20 12.74
C LYS A 157 -3.94 -2.51 11.36
N ILE A 158 -2.83 -1.87 10.98
CA ILE A 158 -2.14 -2.10 9.71
C ILE A 158 -0.81 -2.75 10.00
N THR A 159 -0.59 -3.94 9.49
CA THR A 159 0.65 -4.70 9.69
C THR A 159 1.28 -5.03 8.35
N CYS A 160 2.55 -4.67 8.19
CA CYS A 160 3.39 -5.06 7.06
C CYS A 160 4.57 -5.85 7.65
N SER A 161 4.52 -7.16 7.57
CA SER A 161 5.57 -8.07 8.08
C SER A 161 5.52 -9.41 7.35
N ALA A 162 6.52 -10.26 7.58
CA ALA A 162 6.55 -11.61 7.02
C ALA A 162 5.40 -12.50 7.55
N GLU A 163 4.96 -12.26 8.78
CA GLU A 163 3.89 -13.01 9.44
C GLU A 163 2.50 -12.43 9.19
N ALA A 164 2.41 -11.24 8.57
CA ALA A 164 1.14 -10.60 8.32
C ALA A 164 0.29 -11.41 7.34
N GLN A 165 -0.90 -11.78 7.79
CA GLN A 165 -1.89 -12.38 6.89
C GLN A 165 -2.42 -11.32 5.94
N ALA A 166 -2.06 -11.41 4.65
CA ALA A 166 -2.47 -10.45 3.65
C ALA A 166 -4.01 -10.38 3.50
N GLY A 167 -4.54 -9.17 3.48
CA GLY A 167 -5.97 -8.92 3.30
C GLY A 167 -6.58 -7.99 4.35
N VAL A 168 -7.91 -8.02 4.44
CA VAL A 168 -8.68 -7.24 5.41
C VAL A 168 -9.59 -8.18 6.20
N ARG A 169 -9.57 -8.06 7.53
CA ARG A 169 -10.45 -8.77 8.44
C ARG A 169 -11.25 -7.76 9.26
N PHE A 170 -12.56 -7.94 9.32
CA PHE A 170 -13.46 -7.19 10.18
C PHE A 170 -13.84 -8.06 11.38
N ASN A 171 -13.65 -7.55 12.57
CA ASN A 171 -14.01 -8.23 13.83
C ASN A 171 -15.11 -7.41 14.49
N GLY A 172 -16.28 -8.01 14.62
CA GLY A 172 -17.45 -7.42 15.24
C GLY A 172 -17.73 -7.98 16.61
N SER A 173 -18.75 -7.43 17.29
CA SER A 173 -19.20 -7.91 18.62
C SER A 173 -19.82 -9.29 18.57
N ASP A 174 -20.37 -9.71 17.43
CA ASP A 174 -21.17 -10.93 17.27
C ASP A 174 -20.44 -12.02 16.45
N ALA A 175 -19.19 -11.75 15.97
CA ALA A 175 -18.42 -12.68 15.15
C ALA A 175 -16.91 -12.40 15.22
#